data_1988c0a6a7984809fcd1d0de955d4ae4
#
_entry.id   1988c0a6a7984809fcd1d0de955d4ae4
#
_cell.length_a   1.000
_cell.length_b   1.000
_cell.length_c   1.000
_cell.angle_alpha   90.00
_cell.angle_beta   90.00
_cell.angle_gamma   90.00
#
_symmetry.space_group_name_H-M   'P 1'
#
loop_
_entity.id
_entity.type
_entity.pdbx_description
1 polymer ?
#
loop_
_entity_poly.entity_id
_entity_poly.type
_entity_poly.pdbx_seq_one_letter_code
_entity_poly.pdbx_strand_id
1 'polypeptide(L)'
;MFSIFKKKYSGPVDFSGLRCDMHSHLLPGIDDGSPDPQTSIALINGMKDLGYQELITTPHILWDLYKNDKQTIESAWSRLEPAMQQQKLSIPFRFAGEYFLDDYFDQLLQSKTPLFCIQQNKVLVEFSFVNAPINAKEKLFQLQIEGYQPILAHPERYLYLHNKAYDELKDAGCLFQVNLLSLTGYYGKPPLELAHYLIKKDYVDLLGTDLHHDRHLEALRNGHKIMDQIKSLLDSGRLLNPTLFS
;
A
#
# COMPACT_ATOMS: atom_id res chain seq x y z
N MET A 1 39.31 -0.16 16.10
CA MET A 1 38.08 -0.74 15.54
C MET A 1 36.94 -0.39 16.50
N PHE A 2 36.31 0.78 16.34
CA PHE A 2 35.21 1.21 17.22
C PHE A 2 33.91 0.59 16.70
N SER A 3 33.38 -0.44 17.38
CA SER A 3 32.04 -0.95 17.19
C SER A 3 31.08 0.13 17.70
N ILE A 4 30.55 0.93 16.81
CA ILE A 4 29.45 1.83 17.12
C ILE A 4 28.21 0.94 17.27
N PHE A 5 27.89 0.53 18.48
CA PHE A 5 26.59 -0.05 18.81
C PHE A 5 25.54 1.02 18.50
N LYS A 6 24.90 0.96 17.32
CA LYS A 6 23.69 1.75 17.07
C LYS A 6 22.69 1.37 18.16
N LYS A 7 22.33 2.34 19.00
CA LYS A 7 21.32 2.16 20.03
C LYS A 7 20.02 1.77 19.31
N LYS A 8 19.48 0.59 19.59
CA LYS A 8 18.22 0.15 19.00
C LYS A 8 17.10 1.11 19.41
N TYR A 9 16.17 1.37 18.50
CA TYR A 9 15.00 2.18 18.79
C TYR A 9 14.24 1.58 20.01
N SER A 10 13.91 2.41 20.97
CA SER A 10 13.20 2.03 22.21
C SER A 10 12.02 2.94 22.50
N GLY A 11 11.66 3.81 21.54
CA GLY A 11 10.49 4.69 21.64
C GLY A 11 9.17 3.99 21.29
N PRO A 12 8.04 4.71 21.37
CA PRO A 12 6.77 4.24 20.83
C PRO A 12 6.87 4.09 19.30
N VAL A 13 6.01 3.24 18.72
CA VAL A 13 5.88 3.20 17.26
C VAL A 13 5.30 4.53 16.79
N ASP A 14 5.96 5.17 15.82
CA ASP A 14 5.59 6.47 15.29
C ASP A 14 5.91 6.53 13.80
N PHE A 15 4.86 6.54 12.98
CA PHE A 15 4.96 6.63 11.52
C PHE A 15 4.77 8.06 11.00
N SER A 16 4.81 9.09 11.86
CA SER A 16 4.63 10.49 11.48
C SER A 16 5.60 10.95 10.39
N GLY A 17 6.82 10.37 10.35
CA GLY A 17 7.78 10.63 9.29
C GLY A 17 7.35 10.14 7.90
N LEU A 18 6.51 9.12 7.82
CA LEU A 18 5.90 8.68 6.55
C LEU A 18 4.81 9.65 6.10
N ARG A 19 4.18 10.35 7.03
CA ARG A 19 3.09 11.30 6.84
C ARG A 19 1.82 10.65 6.29
N CYS A 20 1.90 9.98 5.14
CA CYS A 20 0.79 9.36 4.43
C CYS A 20 0.89 7.83 4.46
N ASP A 21 -0.21 7.16 4.86
CA ASP A 21 -0.43 5.78 4.44
C ASP A 21 -1.07 5.77 3.05
N MET A 22 -0.52 4.98 2.15
CA MET A 22 -0.94 4.99 0.75
C MET A 22 -1.57 3.69 0.28
N HIS A 23 -1.72 2.72 1.17
CA HIS A 23 -2.31 1.42 0.88
C HIS A 23 -3.04 0.88 2.10
N SER A 24 -4.37 0.90 2.06
CA SER A 24 -5.26 0.41 3.12
C SER A 24 -6.68 0.19 2.61
N HIS A 25 -7.49 -0.60 3.35
CA HIS A 25 -8.84 -1.00 2.98
C HIS A 25 -9.85 -0.47 4.02
N LEU A 26 -10.02 0.86 4.02
CA LEU A 26 -10.79 1.59 5.04
C LEU A 26 -12.21 1.97 4.59
N LEU A 27 -12.57 1.78 3.31
CA LEU A 27 -13.93 2.01 2.85
C LEU A 27 -14.85 0.86 3.27
N PRO A 28 -16.03 1.15 3.88
CA PRO A 28 -16.82 0.12 4.52
C PRO A 28 -17.58 -0.78 3.54
N GLY A 29 -17.40 -2.10 3.67
CA GLY A 29 -18.23 -3.13 3.07
C GLY A 29 -18.15 -3.25 1.54
N ILE A 30 -16.97 -2.99 0.96
CA ILE A 30 -16.75 -3.11 -0.48
C ILE A 30 -15.64 -4.10 -0.85
N ASP A 31 -14.86 -4.54 0.11
CA ASP A 31 -13.83 -5.58 -0.02
C ASP A 31 -13.67 -6.35 1.30
N ASP A 32 -12.56 -7.06 1.50
CA ASP A 32 -12.23 -7.79 2.74
C ASP A 32 -11.58 -6.92 3.83
N GLY A 33 -11.57 -5.61 3.65
CA GLY A 33 -11.16 -4.66 4.66
C GLY A 33 -12.26 -4.37 5.67
N SER A 34 -12.52 -3.10 5.95
CA SER A 34 -13.50 -2.68 6.94
C SER A 34 -14.94 -3.08 6.54
N PRO A 35 -15.69 -3.82 7.39
CA PRO A 35 -17.05 -4.24 7.05
C PRO A 35 -18.10 -3.13 7.18
N ASP A 36 -17.86 -2.13 8.01
CA ASP A 36 -18.84 -1.09 8.36
C ASP A 36 -18.15 0.23 8.75
N PRO A 37 -18.90 1.37 8.77
CA PRO A 37 -18.32 2.67 9.10
C PRO A 37 -17.71 2.77 10.50
N GLN A 38 -18.24 2.04 11.49
CA GLN A 38 -17.74 2.06 12.85
C GLN A 38 -16.35 1.43 12.93
N THR A 39 -16.17 0.30 12.26
CA THR A 39 -14.86 -0.37 12.11
C THR A 39 -13.89 0.52 11.34
N SER A 40 -14.32 1.15 10.24
CA SER A 40 -13.50 2.13 9.50
C SER A 40 -12.97 3.24 10.42
N ILE A 41 -13.86 3.84 11.23
CA ILE A 41 -13.49 4.90 12.16
C ILE A 41 -12.47 4.42 13.21
N ALA A 42 -12.67 3.21 13.74
CA ALA A 42 -11.74 2.63 14.72
C ALA A 42 -10.34 2.44 14.11
N LEU A 43 -10.27 1.91 12.88
CA LEU A 43 -9.02 1.74 12.14
C LEU A 43 -8.35 3.09 11.82
N ILE A 44 -9.12 4.07 11.33
CA ILE A 44 -8.62 5.42 11.03
C ILE A 44 -8.05 6.10 12.29
N ASN A 45 -8.74 6.00 13.43
CA ASN A 45 -8.22 6.53 14.70
C ASN A 45 -6.92 5.82 15.09
N GLY A 46 -6.85 4.50 14.96
CA GLY A 46 -5.64 3.75 15.22
C GLY A 46 -4.47 4.15 14.33
N MET A 47 -4.72 4.48 13.06
CA MET A 47 -3.70 5.01 12.15
C MET A 47 -3.22 6.41 12.58
N LYS A 48 -4.14 7.28 13.01
CA LYS A 48 -3.78 8.58 13.59
C LYS A 48 -2.92 8.43 14.85
N ASP A 49 -3.27 7.50 15.73
CA ASP A 49 -2.50 7.21 16.94
C ASP A 49 -1.08 6.72 16.62
N LEU A 50 -0.88 6.04 15.48
CA LEU A 50 0.42 5.64 14.94
C LEU A 50 1.18 6.79 14.26
N GLY A 51 0.62 8.01 14.19
CA GLY A 51 1.29 9.20 13.69
C GLY A 51 0.96 9.55 12.23
N TYR A 52 0.13 8.78 11.53
CA TYR A 52 -0.27 9.15 10.17
C TYR A 52 -1.10 10.43 10.17
N GLN A 53 -0.80 11.31 9.21
CA GLN A 53 -1.43 12.61 9.06
C GLN A 53 -2.39 12.66 7.87
N GLU A 54 -2.24 11.72 6.94
CA GLU A 54 -2.96 11.64 5.68
C GLU A 54 -3.19 10.16 5.32
N LEU A 55 -4.34 9.84 4.72
CA LEU A 55 -4.68 8.48 4.33
C LEU A 55 -5.16 8.43 2.87
N ILE A 56 -4.63 7.47 2.11
CA ILE A 56 -5.16 7.05 0.81
C ILE A 56 -5.60 5.61 0.96
N THR A 57 -6.91 5.36 0.90
CA THR A 57 -7.44 4.01 0.91
C THR A 57 -7.56 3.47 -0.51
N THR A 58 -7.27 2.20 -0.69
CA THR A 58 -7.11 1.54 -1.98
C THR A 58 -7.91 0.25 -2.04
N PRO A 59 -9.26 0.32 -2.04
CA PRO A 59 -10.06 -0.90 -2.10
C PRO A 59 -9.67 -1.74 -3.32
N HIS A 60 -9.76 -3.07 -3.16
CA HIS A 60 -9.54 -3.99 -4.26
C HIS A 60 -10.47 -3.73 -5.43
N ILE A 61 -9.90 -3.73 -6.63
CA ILE A 61 -10.61 -3.80 -7.91
C ILE A 61 -10.22 -5.12 -8.56
N LEU A 62 -10.92 -6.16 -8.18
CA LEU A 62 -10.76 -7.56 -8.58
C LEU A 62 -12.13 -8.09 -9.01
N TRP A 63 -12.37 -8.16 -10.32
CA TRP A 63 -13.74 -8.33 -10.86
C TRP A 63 -14.46 -9.60 -10.43
N ASP A 64 -13.74 -10.67 -10.18
CA ASP A 64 -14.35 -11.93 -9.75
C ASP A 64 -14.85 -11.90 -8.29
N LEU A 65 -14.21 -11.11 -7.41
CA LEU A 65 -14.50 -11.06 -5.98
C LEU A 65 -15.04 -9.70 -5.54
N TYR A 66 -14.37 -8.61 -5.94
CA TYR A 66 -14.64 -7.24 -5.50
C TYR A 66 -14.86 -6.34 -6.72
N LYS A 67 -16.09 -6.33 -7.23
CA LYS A 67 -16.51 -5.58 -8.43
C LYS A 67 -16.60 -4.09 -8.15
N ASN A 68 -15.51 -3.53 -7.65
CA ASN A 68 -15.47 -2.12 -7.31
C ASN A 68 -15.21 -1.26 -8.55
N ASP A 69 -15.97 -0.18 -8.60
CA ASP A 69 -15.88 0.88 -9.59
C ASP A 69 -16.07 2.24 -8.92
N LYS A 70 -16.17 3.29 -9.71
CA LYS A 70 -16.40 4.64 -9.19
C LYS A 70 -17.65 4.73 -8.33
N GLN A 71 -18.75 4.11 -8.76
CA GLN A 71 -20.03 4.19 -8.06
C GLN A 71 -19.99 3.47 -6.72
N THR A 72 -19.40 2.28 -6.64
CA THR A 72 -19.26 1.52 -5.39
C THR A 72 -18.38 2.24 -4.39
N ILE A 73 -17.25 2.81 -4.84
CA ILE A 73 -16.31 3.57 -4.00
C ILE A 73 -16.98 4.84 -3.46
N GLU A 74 -17.63 5.64 -4.33
CA GLU A 74 -18.36 6.85 -3.91
C GLU A 74 -19.51 6.52 -2.96
N SER A 75 -20.22 5.42 -3.19
CA SER A 75 -21.27 4.94 -2.28
C SER A 75 -20.73 4.54 -0.93
N ALA A 76 -19.59 3.86 -0.87
CA ALA A 76 -18.94 3.52 0.40
C ALA A 76 -18.47 4.77 1.15
N TRP A 77 -17.89 5.74 0.44
CA TRP A 77 -17.51 7.03 1.01
C TRP A 77 -18.70 7.78 1.59
N SER A 78 -19.83 7.82 0.88
CA SER A 78 -21.05 8.49 1.36
C SER A 78 -21.62 7.90 2.66
N ARG A 79 -21.26 6.66 3.00
CA ARG A 79 -21.59 6.03 4.31
C ARG A 79 -20.56 6.36 5.39
N LEU A 80 -19.28 6.48 5.01
CA LEU A 80 -18.18 6.74 5.95
C LEU A 80 -18.09 8.21 6.37
N GLU A 81 -18.19 9.12 5.42
CA GLU A 81 -17.99 10.56 5.65
C GLU A 81 -18.89 11.15 6.74
N PRO A 82 -20.22 10.91 6.76
CA PRO A 82 -21.09 11.39 7.85
C PRO A 82 -20.72 10.83 9.21
N ALA A 83 -20.27 9.57 9.26
CA ALA A 83 -19.84 8.92 10.50
C ALA A 83 -18.54 9.54 11.02
N MET A 84 -17.59 9.87 10.16
CA MET A 84 -16.38 10.62 10.51
C MET A 84 -16.73 12.01 11.06
N GLN A 85 -17.66 12.72 10.41
CA GLN A 85 -18.13 14.05 10.87
C GLN A 85 -18.78 13.98 12.25
N GLN A 86 -19.64 12.99 12.49
CA GLN A 86 -20.29 12.78 13.77
C GLN A 86 -19.29 12.54 14.90
N GLN A 87 -18.20 11.82 14.63
CA GLN A 87 -17.12 11.54 15.56
C GLN A 87 -16.07 12.68 15.65
N LYS A 88 -16.26 13.77 14.91
CA LYS A 88 -15.29 14.86 14.77
C LYS A 88 -13.90 14.36 14.34
N LEU A 89 -13.88 13.27 13.58
CA LEU A 89 -12.67 12.68 13.05
C LEU A 89 -12.26 13.43 11.79
N SER A 90 -11.23 14.26 11.91
CA SER A 90 -10.67 15.01 10.80
C SER A 90 -9.28 14.49 10.47
N ILE A 91 -9.12 13.99 9.25
CA ILE A 91 -7.85 13.61 8.63
C ILE A 91 -8.03 13.77 7.11
N PRO A 92 -7.07 14.34 6.38
CA PRO A 92 -7.07 14.30 4.92
C PRO A 92 -7.19 12.86 4.42
N PHE A 93 -8.24 12.61 3.65
CA PHE A 93 -8.61 11.27 3.21
C PHE A 93 -8.89 11.28 1.71
N ARG A 94 -8.21 10.41 0.97
CA ARG A 94 -8.46 10.17 -0.46
C ARG A 94 -8.64 8.68 -0.69
N PHE A 95 -9.23 8.35 -1.83
CA PHE A 95 -9.30 6.97 -2.29
C PHE A 95 -8.70 6.83 -3.68
N ALA A 96 -8.04 5.71 -3.87
CA ALA A 96 -7.52 5.22 -5.13
C ALA A 96 -8.07 3.80 -5.36
N GLY A 97 -7.44 3.00 -6.18
CA GLY A 97 -7.79 1.58 -6.35
C GLY A 97 -6.53 0.72 -6.30
N GLU A 98 -6.64 -0.47 -5.71
CA GLU A 98 -5.69 -1.55 -5.89
C GLU A 98 -6.21 -2.47 -7.00
N TYR A 99 -5.61 -2.31 -8.19
CA TYR A 99 -6.06 -3.03 -9.37
C TYR A 99 -5.40 -4.40 -9.50
N PHE A 100 -6.18 -5.45 -9.39
CA PHE A 100 -5.70 -6.78 -9.76
C PHE A 100 -5.52 -6.88 -11.28
N LEU A 101 -4.39 -7.42 -11.74
CA LEU A 101 -4.10 -7.49 -13.18
C LEU A 101 -4.82 -8.67 -13.86
N ASP A 102 -6.16 -8.64 -13.85
CA ASP A 102 -7.06 -9.58 -14.52
C ASP A 102 -7.48 -9.12 -15.92
N ASP A 103 -8.48 -9.80 -16.50
CA ASP A 103 -9.05 -9.44 -17.81
C ASP A 103 -9.89 -8.16 -17.74
N TYR A 104 -10.46 -7.85 -16.57
CA TYR A 104 -11.20 -6.60 -16.38
C TYR A 104 -10.27 -5.39 -16.39
N PHE A 105 -9.09 -5.50 -15.80
CA PHE A 105 -8.07 -4.47 -15.91
C PHE A 105 -7.70 -4.19 -17.37
N ASP A 106 -7.54 -5.23 -18.19
CA ASP A 106 -7.29 -5.06 -19.62
C ASP A 106 -8.43 -4.32 -20.34
N GLN A 107 -9.69 -4.63 -19.98
CA GLN A 107 -10.87 -3.93 -20.52
C GLN A 107 -10.86 -2.44 -20.14
N LEU A 108 -10.49 -2.09 -18.90
CA LEU A 108 -10.39 -0.70 -18.44
C LEU A 108 -9.34 0.07 -19.28
N LEU A 109 -8.19 -0.52 -19.52
CA LEU A 109 -7.14 0.09 -20.35
C LEU A 109 -7.60 0.26 -21.80
N GLN A 110 -8.18 -0.79 -22.42
CA GLN A 110 -8.68 -0.75 -23.80
C GLN A 110 -9.78 0.30 -23.99
N SER A 111 -10.68 0.43 -23.03
CA SER A 111 -11.76 1.43 -23.07
C SER A 111 -11.31 2.84 -22.66
N LYS A 112 -10.05 3.00 -22.28
CA LYS A 112 -9.47 4.25 -21.74
C LYS A 112 -10.27 4.80 -20.56
N THR A 113 -10.83 3.92 -19.73
CA THR A 113 -11.52 4.31 -18.52
C THR A 113 -10.50 4.91 -17.55
N PRO A 114 -10.72 6.13 -17.01
CA PRO A 114 -9.80 6.73 -16.06
C PRO A 114 -9.63 5.87 -14.81
N LEU A 115 -8.39 5.57 -14.44
CA LEU A 115 -8.08 4.77 -13.27
C LEU A 115 -7.97 5.66 -12.01
N PHE A 116 -8.32 5.09 -10.85
CA PHE A 116 -8.10 5.73 -9.56
C PHE A 116 -6.61 5.69 -9.21
N CYS A 117 -5.99 6.87 -9.19
CA CYS A 117 -4.56 7.02 -8.95
C CYS A 117 -4.27 7.37 -7.49
N ILE A 118 -3.15 6.89 -6.98
CA ILE A 118 -2.58 7.28 -5.67
C ILE A 118 -2.24 8.78 -5.68
N GLN A 119 -1.52 9.22 -6.71
CA GLN A 119 -1.16 10.61 -6.94
C GLN A 119 -0.89 10.81 -8.42
N GLN A 120 -1.43 11.88 -9.01
CA GLN A 120 -1.26 12.18 -10.44
C GLN A 120 -1.61 10.97 -11.32
N ASN A 121 -0.61 10.32 -11.91
CA ASN A 121 -0.75 9.17 -12.79
C ASN A 121 -0.26 7.85 -12.16
N LYS A 122 0.02 7.80 -10.85
CA LYS A 122 0.53 6.60 -10.18
C LYS A 122 -0.62 5.67 -9.83
N VAL A 123 -0.60 4.46 -10.36
CA VAL A 123 -1.65 3.44 -10.18
C VAL A 123 -1.08 2.26 -9.39
N LEU A 124 -1.76 1.87 -8.32
CA LEU A 124 -1.43 0.70 -7.53
C LEU A 124 -1.99 -0.54 -8.23
N VAL A 125 -1.12 -1.52 -8.49
CA VAL A 125 -1.49 -2.78 -9.15
C VAL A 125 -1.04 -3.96 -8.30
N GLU A 126 -1.85 -5.01 -8.30
CA GLU A 126 -1.62 -6.25 -7.56
C GLU A 126 -1.52 -7.45 -8.49
N PHE A 127 -0.63 -8.41 -8.15
CA PHE A 127 -0.55 -9.71 -8.78
C PHE A 127 -1.24 -10.77 -7.92
N SER A 128 -1.57 -11.92 -8.52
CA SER A 128 -1.98 -13.09 -7.75
C SER A 128 -0.85 -13.57 -6.82
N PHE A 129 -1.21 -13.99 -5.60
CA PHE A 129 -0.25 -14.62 -4.68
C PHE A 129 0.19 -16.03 -5.10
N VAL A 130 -0.52 -16.64 -6.06
CA VAL A 130 -0.26 -18.01 -6.50
C VAL A 130 0.72 -18.06 -7.67
N ASN A 131 0.55 -17.17 -8.65
CA ASN A 131 1.39 -17.11 -9.85
C ASN A 131 1.35 -15.71 -10.47
N ALA A 132 2.40 -15.37 -11.22
CA ALA A 132 2.41 -14.11 -11.98
C ALA A 132 1.25 -14.08 -12.99
N PRO A 133 0.63 -12.91 -13.21
CA PRO A 133 -0.34 -12.73 -14.28
C PRO A 133 0.27 -13.14 -15.63
N ILE A 134 -0.55 -13.75 -16.49
CA ILE A 134 -0.14 -13.96 -17.88
C ILE A 134 0.17 -12.59 -18.48
N ASN A 135 1.32 -12.47 -19.16
CA ASN A 135 1.77 -11.22 -19.77
C ASN A 135 1.86 -10.03 -18.78
N ALA A 136 2.30 -10.28 -17.52
CA ALA A 136 2.43 -9.22 -16.51
C ALA A 136 3.24 -8.01 -17.01
N LYS A 137 4.35 -8.24 -17.72
CA LYS A 137 5.19 -7.16 -18.24
C LYS A 137 4.49 -6.37 -19.34
N GLU A 138 3.79 -7.05 -20.23
CA GLU A 138 3.01 -6.44 -21.29
C GLU A 138 1.88 -5.59 -20.73
N LYS A 139 1.18 -6.06 -19.69
CA LYS A 139 0.14 -5.29 -19.00
C LYS A 139 0.70 -4.01 -18.34
N LEU A 140 1.84 -4.13 -17.65
CA LEU A 140 2.51 -2.97 -17.04
C LEU A 140 3.02 -1.99 -18.12
N PHE A 141 3.55 -2.48 -19.22
CA PHE A 141 3.97 -1.65 -20.35
C PHE A 141 2.79 -0.94 -21.00
N GLN A 142 1.65 -1.63 -21.21
CA GLN A 142 0.43 -1.02 -21.73
C GLN A 142 -0.09 0.09 -20.82
N LEU A 143 -0.07 -0.14 -19.48
CA LEU A 143 -0.41 0.88 -18.50
C LEU A 143 0.46 2.15 -18.66
N GLN A 144 1.77 1.97 -18.91
CA GLN A 144 2.69 3.09 -19.15
C GLN A 144 2.44 3.79 -20.48
N ILE A 145 2.06 3.06 -21.55
CA ILE A 145 1.67 3.67 -22.84
C ILE A 145 0.46 4.58 -22.66
N GLU A 146 -0.51 4.21 -21.81
CA GLU A 146 -1.67 5.04 -21.48
C GLU A 146 -1.32 6.23 -20.54
N GLY A 147 -0.04 6.41 -20.22
CA GLY A 147 0.48 7.56 -19.46
C GLY A 147 0.50 7.34 -17.94
N TYR A 148 0.22 6.14 -17.47
CA TYR A 148 0.25 5.82 -16.03
C TYR A 148 1.63 5.31 -15.58
N GLN A 149 1.93 5.53 -14.29
CA GLN A 149 3.10 5.00 -13.60
C GLN A 149 2.67 3.85 -12.70
N PRO A 150 3.07 2.59 -13.00
CA PRO A 150 2.70 1.46 -12.15
C PRO A 150 3.43 1.49 -10.81
N ILE A 151 2.68 1.22 -9.73
CA ILE A 151 3.19 0.87 -8.40
C ILE A 151 2.80 -0.58 -8.15
N LEU A 152 3.76 -1.49 -8.02
CA LEU A 152 3.47 -2.87 -7.64
C LEU A 152 3.27 -2.94 -6.13
N ALA A 153 2.08 -3.35 -5.71
CA ALA A 153 1.72 -3.60 -4.32
C ALA A 153 2.54 -4.77 -3.77
N HIS A 154 3.05 -4.62 -2.58
CA HIS A 154 3.70 -5.65 -1.75
C HIS A 154 4.46 -6.75 -2.53
N PRO A 155 5.45 -6.37 -3.41
CA PRO A 155 6.18 -7.33 -4.23
C PRO A 155 6.87 -8.43 -3.43
N GLU A 156 7.18 -8.21 -2.16
CA GLU A 156 7.76 -9.19 -1.25
C GLU A 156 6.83 -10.35 -0.90
N ARG A 157 5.53 -10.24 -1.20
CA ARG A 157 4.54 -11.31 -0.95
C ARG A 157 4.42 -12.29 -2.12
N TYR A 158 5.01 -12.01 -3.28
CA TYR A 158 4.98 -12.90 -4.45
C TYR A 158 6.17 -13.85 -4.42
N LEU A 159 6.03 -14.95 -3.64
CA LEU A 159 7.11 -15.91 -3.37
C LEU A 159 7.62 -16.66 -4.61
N TYR A 160 6.89 -16.61 -5.71
CA TYR A 160 7.29 -17.17 -7.01
C TYR A 160 8.21 -16.25 -7.81
N LEU A 161 8.34 -14.97 -7.44
CA LEU A 161 9.25 -14.05 -8.11
C LEU A 161 10.69 -14.33 -7.67
N HIS A 162 11.58 -14.46 -8.65
CA HIS A 162 13.01 -14.55 -8.43
C HIS A 162 13.68 -13.17 -8.47
N ASN A 163 14.84 -13.05 -7.88
CA ASN A 163 15.57 -11.79 -7.78
C ASN A 163 15.68 -11.04 -9.12
N LYS A 164 15.93 -11.76 -10.22
CA LYS A 164 15.99 -11.19 -11.57
C LYS A 164 14.67 -10.55 -12.02
N ALA A 165 13.52 -11.08 -11.58
CA ALA A 165 12.22 -10.51 -11.93
C ALA A 165 12.02 -9.12 -11.30
N TYR A 166 12.51 -8.91 -10.08
CA TYR A 166 12.49 -7.58 -9.45
C TYR A 166 13.39 -6.59 -10.19
N ASP A 167 14.61 -7.01 -10.59
CA ASP A 167 15.52 -6.18 -11.40
C ASP A 167 14.81 -5.76 -12.70
N GLU A 168 14.19 -6.71 -13.43
CA GLU A 168 13.48 -6.45 -14.67
C GLU A 168 12.26 -5.53 -14.51
N LEU A 169 11.49 -5.65 -13.42
CA LEU A 169 10.36 -4.77 -13.11
C LEU A 169 10.83 -3.34 -12.79
N LYS A 170 11.93 -3.21 -12.03
CA LYS A 170 12.53 -1.89 -11.74
C LYS A 170 13.09 -1.24 -13.01
N ASP A 171 13.79 -2.00 -13.84
CA ASP A 171 14.34 -1.52 -15.13
C ASP A 171 13.21 -1.08 -16.09
N ALA A 172 12.05 -1.74 -16.02
CA ALA A 172 10.83 -1.34 -16.73
C ALA A 172 10.13 -0.11 -16.10
N GLY A 173 10.70 0.49 -15.07
CA GLY A 173 10.18 1.70 -14.44
C GLY A 173 9.03 1.46 -13.44
N CYS A 174 8.79 0.23 -12.98
CA CYS A 174 7.78 -0.04 -11.97
C CYS A 174 8.24 0.45 -10.58
N LEU A 175 7.41 1.20 -9.88
CA LEU A 175 7.62 1.55 -8.48
C LEU A 175 7.20 0.39 -7.58
N PHE A 176 7.88 0.22 -6.44
CA PHE A 176 7.55 -0.83 -5.47
C PHE A 176 7.05 -0.26 -4.16
N GLN A 177 5.87 -0.72 -3.74
CA GLN A 177 5.34 -0.46 -2.40
C GLN A 177 5.54 -1.71 -1.54
N VAL A 178 6.31 -1.61 -0.46
CA VAL A 178 6.54 -2.69 0.50
C VAL A 178 5.60 -2.54 1.70
N ASN A 179 5.01 -3.66 2.16
CA ASN A 179 4.15 -3.66 3.34
C ASN A 179 4.94 -3.55 4.64
N LEU A 180 4.52 -2.63 5.51
CA LEU A 180 5.06 -2.53 6.87
C LEU A 180 4.83 -3.82 7.67
N LEU A 181 3.70 -4.49 7.46
CA LEU A 181 3.40 -5.78 8.10
C LEU A 181 4.38 -6.89 7.69
N SER A 182 4.88 -6.88 6.46
CA SER A 182 5.93 -7.81 6.03
C SER A 182 7.22 -7.61 6.84
N LEU A 183 7.58 -6.35 7.11
CA LEU A 183 8.75 -6.00 7.91
C LEU A 183 8.62 -6.39 9.39
N THR A 184 7.38 -6.46 9.92
CA THR A 184 7.14 -6.97 11.29
C THR A 184 7.26 -8.50 11.37
N GLY A 185 7.25 -9.18 10.23
CA GLY A 185 7.18 -10.64 10.16
C GLY A 185 5.76 -11.21 10.27
N TYR A 186 4.73 -10.39 10.19
CA TYR A 186 3.32 -10.79 10.29
C TYR A 186 2.94 -11.88 9.28
N TYR A 187 3.44 -11.77 8.05
CA TYR A 187 3.21 -12.74 6.98
C TYR A 187 4.22 -13.91 6.97
N GLY A 188 5.02 -14.03 8.02
CA GLY A 188 6.04 -15.07 8.14
C GLY A 188 7.41 -14.70 7.58
N LYS A 189 8.31 -15.68 7.62
CA LYS A 189 9.73 -15.45 7.32
C LYS A 189 10.02 -15.15 5.84
N PRO A 190 9.42 -15.83 4.83
CA PRO A 190 9.74 -15.56 3.44
C PRO A 190 9.45 -14.12 2.99
N PRO A 191 8.24 -13.53 3.24
CA PRO A 191 7.99 -12.12 2.91
C PRO A 191 8.92 -11.15 3.65
N LEU A 192 9.26 -11.44 4.91
CA LEU A 192 10.20 -10.62 5.68
C LEU A 192 11.60 -10.60 5.03
N GLU A 193 12.12 -11.76 4.62
CA GLU A 193 13.43 -11.87 3.96
C GLU A 193 13.45 -11.15 2.61
N LEU A 194 12.36 -11.26 1.84
CA LEU A 194 12.21 -10.56 0.57
C LEU A 194 12.10 -9.03 0.76
N ALA A 195 11.34 -8.58 1.76
CA ALA A 195 11.28 -7.15 2.09
C ALA A 195 12.68 -6.59 2.44
N HIS A 196 13.46 -7.31 3.25
CA HIS A 196 14.85 -6.93 3.55
C HIS A 196 15.74 -6.94 2.29
N TYR A 197 15.54 -7.89 1.38
CA TYR A 197 16.24 -7.93 0.10
C TYR A 197 15.95 -6.67 -0.74
N LEU A 198 14.66 -6.30 -0.87
CA LEU A 198 14.24 -5.12 -1.62
C LEU A 198 14.81 -3.81 -1.00
N ILE A 199 14.82 -3.70 0.32
CA ILE A 199 15.45 -2.57 1.02
C ILE A 199 16.95 -2.52 0.70
N LYS A 200 17.65 -3.65 0.77
CA LYS A 200 19.10 -3.73 0.50
C LYS A 200 19.43 -3.36 -0.95
N LYS A 201 18.52 -3.60 -1.88
CA LYS A 201 18.66 -3.27 -3.30
C LYS A 201 18.26 -1.83 -3.62
N ASP A 202 17.81 -1.07 -2.64
CA ASP A 202 17.28 0.29 -2.84
C ASP A 202 16.04 0.34 -3.76
N TYR A 203 15.22 -0.72 -3.74
CA TYR A 203 14.05 -0.87 -4.62
C TYR A 203 12.73 -0.37 -4.01
N VAL A 204 12.76 0.03 -2.74
CA VAL A 204 11.56 0.50 -2.03
C VAL A 204 11.32 1.97 -2.33
N ASP A 205 10.23 2.27 -3.04
CA ASP A 205 9.80 3.64 -3.37
C ASP A 205 8.72 4.13 -2.41
N LEU A 206 7.89 3.20 -1.90
CA LEU A 206 6.76 3.48 -1.01
C LEU A 206 6.64 2.42 0.08
N LEU A 207 6.11 2.84 1.22
CA LEU A 207 5.65 1.94 2.27
C LEU A 207 4.14 2.07 2.42
N GLY A 208 3.45 0.95 2.62
CA GLY A 208 2.01 0.91 2.87
C GLY A 208 1.69 0.00 4.04
N THR A 209 0.55 0.20 4.66
CA THR A 209 0.12 -0.69 5.75
C THR A 209 -0.61 -1.92 5.26
N ASP A 210 -1.32 -1.81 4.14
CA ASP A 210 -2.25 -2.83 3.67
C ASP A 210 -3.24 -3.24 4.79
N LEU A 211 -3.74 -2.19 5.49
CA LEU A 211 -4.55 -2.35 6.70
C LEU A 211 -5.97 -2.79 6.36
N HIS A 212 -6.37 -3.97 6.83
CA HIS A 212 -7.70 -4.52 6.64
C HIS A 212 -8.53 -4.58 7.94
N HIS A 213 -7.87 -4.83 9.08
CA HIS A 213 -8.58 -5.12 10.33
C HIS A 213 -7.70 -4.87 11.57
N ASP A 214 -8.30 -4.94 12.76
CA ASP A 214 -7.64 -4.66 14.04
C ASP A 214 -6.35 -5.45 14.31
N ARG A 215 -6.27 -6.72 13.86
CA ARG A 215 -5.04 -7.52 14.06
C ARG A 215 -3.85 -6.93 13.28
N HIS A 216 -4.10 -6.36 12.10
CA HIS A 216 -3.07 -5.64 11.34
C HIS A 216 -2.62 -4.39 12.12
N LEU A 217 -3.59 -3.62 12.64
CA LEU A 217 -3.30 -2.43 13.44
C LEU A 217 -2.52 -2.77 14.71
N GLU A 218 -2.88 -3.85 15.39
CA GLU A 218 -2.15 -4.34 16.57
C GLU A 218 -0.73 -4.78 16.25
N ALA A 219 -0.54 -5.49 15.12
CA ALA A 219 0.79 -5.88 14.65
C ALA A 219 1.67 -4.66 14.34
N LEU A 220 1.10 -3.60 13.75
CA LEU A 220 1.79 -2.33 13.53
C LEU A 220 2.15 -1.64 14.85
N ARG A 221 1.24 -1.56 15.82
CA ARG A 221 1.50 -1.00 17.17
C ARG A 221 2.66 -1.69 17.90
N ASN A 222 2.84 -2.97 17.64
CA ASN A 222 3.93 -3.78 18.18
C ASN A 222 5.20 -3.73 17.31
N GLY A 223 5.22 -2.93 16.26
CA GLY A 223 6.26 -2.87 15.24
C GLY A 223 7.55 -2.11 15.64
N HIS A 224 7.91 -2.04 16.94
CA HIS A 224 9.11 -1.29 17.39
C HIS A 224 10.40 -1.67 16.63
N LYS A 225 10.53 -2.93 16.23
CA LYS A 225 11.74 -3.45 15.57
C LYS A 225 11.97 -2.88 14.17
N ILE A 226 10.92 -2.40 13.50
CA ILE A 226 11.03 -1.87 12.13
C ILE A 226 11.33 -0.37 12.11
N MET A 227 11.24 0.33 13.25
CA MET A 227 11.40 1.79 13.31
C MET A 227 12.78 2.27 12.84
N ASP A 228 13.85 1.54 13.17
CA ASP A 228 15.21 1.88 12.70
C ASP A 228 15.30 1.75 11.16
N GLN A 229 14.63 0.77 10.56
CA GLN A 229 14.61 0.58 9.10
C GLN A 229 13.81 1.68 8.41
N ILE A 230 12.62 2.02 8.95
CA ILE A 230 11.77 3.11 8.42
C ILE A 230 12.54 4.42 8.48
N LYS A 231 13.19 4.71 9.60
CA LYS A 231 14.03 5.90 9.73
C LYS A 231 15.15 5.92 8.68
N SER A 232 15.84 4.80 8.47
CA SER A 232 16.91 4.71 7.45
C SER A 232 16.37 4.95 6.04
N LEU A 233 15.18 4.44 5.73
CA LEU A 233 14.51 4.67 4.43
C LEU A 233 14.10 6.14 4.26
N LEU A 234 13.55 6.77 5.31
CA LEU A 234 13.21 8.20 5.30
C LEU A 234 14.46 9.06 5.12
N ASP A 235 15.53 8.78 5.88
CA ASP A 235 16.80 9.51 5.81
C ASP A 235 17.48 9.39 4.43
N SER A 236 17.16 8.34 3.65
CA SER A 236 17.65 8.19 2.27
C SER A 236 17.03 9.20 1.29
N GLY A 237 15.90 9.81 1.64
CA GLY A 237 15.15 10.74 0.79
C GLY A 237 14.47 10.11 -0.44
N ARG A 238 14.43 8.77 -0.54
CA ARG A 238 13.83 8.06 -1.69
C ARG A 238 12.35 7.77 -1.54
N LEU A 239 11.84 7.66 -0.31
CA LEU A 239 10.43 7.38 -0.09
C LEU A 239 9.54 8.52 -0.59
N LEU A 240 8.53 8.17 -1.36
CA LEU A 240 7.55 9.08 -1.91
C LEU A 240 6.41 9.41 -0.92
N ASN A 241 6.22 8.58 0.12
CA ASN A 241 5.14 8.74 1.10
C ASN A 241 4.99 10.19 1.62
N PRO A 242 6.07 10.91 2.04
CA PRO A 242 5.92 12.25 2.62
C PRO A 242 5.36 13.30 1.65
N THR A 243 5.37 13.02 0.34
CA THR A 243 4.99 13.99 -0.71
C THR A 243 3.70 13.64 -1.45
N LEU A 244 2.98 12.58 -1.04
CA LEU A 244 1.81 12.10 -1.78
C LEU A 244 0.62 13.07 -1.80
N PHE A 245 0.51 13.98 -0.82
CA PHE A 245 -0.53 15.01 -0.75
C PHE A 245 -0.03 16.41 -1.14
N SER A 246 1.23 16.53 -1.52
CA SER A 246 1.82 17.81 -1.95
C SER A 246 1.50 18.13 -3.42
#